data_3cfd9258366798fcd4dbd9c1f3a31d7a
#
_entry.id   3cfd9258366798fcd4dbd9c1f3a31d7a
#
_cell.length_a   1.000
_cell.length_b   1.000
_cell.length_c   1.000
_cell.angle_alpha   90.00
_cell.angle_beta   90.00
_cell.angle_gamma   90.00
#
_symmetry.space_group_name_H-M   'P 1'
#
loop_
_entity.id
_entity.type
_entity.pdbx_description
1 polymer ?
#
loop_
_entity_poly.entity_id
_entity_poly.type
_entity_poly.pdbx_seq_one_letter_code
_entity_poly.pdbx_strand_id
1 'polypeptide(L)'
;MRLALTLGYSGARMTLDMDLVHEVERLGYDSIWSAESYGSDAVTPVAWIAALTTRINVGTRIMQMAARTPAATAMTAMTLDGLSSGRFRLGLGVSGPQVVEGWHGQPFGRPLRRTREYVAIVRSILRREKPLEHRGEDYQIPYAGSDATGLGKPLKSILHGRPDLPIYLAAVGPKNVALAAEIADGWIPTFFSVRRTKMFREWLQAGFSARGAAPPTFDVMPMVAVVVGDDVDACRASVKARLALYVGGMGARGRNFYNDIACRYGYEDAAKKVQDLYLAGRKAEAEAAVPDGLVDEVALCGPRERIRELAAEWRASGVTTLMVAGDRLAARTMAELVL
;
A
#
# COMPACT_ATOMS: atom_id res chain seq x y z
N MET A 1 15.45 11.23 -1.34
CA MET A 1 14.34 10.31 -0.96
C MET A 1 13.30 11.14 -0.24
N ARG A 2 12.05 11.09 -0.67
CA ARG A 2 10.92 11.79 -0.01
C ARG A 2 10.48 11.02 1.23
N LEU A 3 9.78 11.71 2.13
CA LEU A 3 9.11 11.07 3.27
C LEU A 3 7.59 11.11 3.09
N ALA A 4 6.93 10.02 3.46
CA ALA A 4 5.49 9.94 3.62
C ALA A 4 5.14 9.45 5.03
N LEU A 5 3.94 9.77 5.52
CA LEU A 5 3.41 9.23 6.77
C LEU A 5 2.25 8.28 6.47
N THR A 6 2.20 7.13 7.13
CA THR A 6 1.01 6.29 7.15
C THR A 6 0.27 6.44 8.47
N LEU A 7 -1.05 6.61 8.39
CA LEU A 7 -1.91 6.68 9.58
C LEU A 7 -2.22 5.31 10.18
N GLY A 8 -1.88 4.22 9.46
CA GLY A 8 -2.20 2.87 9.90
C GLY A 8 -3.69 2.54 9.81
N TYR A 9 -4.12 1.57 10.61
CA TYR A 9 -5.52 1.17 10.76
C TYR A 9 -6.14 1.86 11.98
N SER A 10 -7.44 2.17 11.90
CA SER A 10 -8.19 2.66 13.07
C SER A 10 -8.26 1.59 14.16
N GLY A 11 -8.28 2.02 15.42
CA GLY A 11 -8.67 1.20 16.56
C GLY A 11 -10.18 1.01 16.65
N ALA A 12 -10.68 0.63 17.84
CA ALA A 12 -12.11 0.50 18.10
C ALA A 12 -12.90 1.82 17.96
N ARG A 13 -12.20 2.94 18.07
CA ARG A 13 -12.73 4.28 17.78
C ARG A 13 -11.89 4.92 16.70
N MET A 14 -12.55 5.54 15.72
CA MET A 14 -11.86 6.33 14.68
C MET A 14 -11.37 7.65 15.30
N THR A 15 -10.06 7.84 15.31
CA THR A 15 -9.40 9.08 15.72
C THR A 15 -8.31 9.44 14.73
N LEU A 16 -8.11 10.74 14.50
CA LEU A 16 -7.01 11.27 13.70
C LEU A 16 -6.20 12.22 14.58
N ASP A 17 -4.89 11.96 14.71
CA ASP A 17 -3.97 12.91 15.34
C ASP A 17 -3.69 14.06 14.35
N MET A 18 -4.56 15.07 14.34
CA MET A 18 -4.42 16.22 13.45
C MET A 18 -3.20 17.07 13.80
N ASP A 19 -2.73 17.05 15.06
CA ASP A 19 -1.50 17.73 15.44
C ASP A 19 -0.29 17.10 14.75
N LEU A 20 -0.23 15.78 14.71
CA LEU A 20 0.80 15.05 13.95
C LEU A 20 0.68 15.34 12.45
N VAL A 21 -0.53 15.36 11.88
CA VAL A 21 -0.79 15.70 10.47
C VAL A 21 -0.22 17.09 10.13
N HIS A 22 -0.57 18.11 10.91
CA HIS A 22 -0.06 19.46 10.69
C HIS A 22 1.45 19.57 10.93
N GLU A 23 1.96 18.79 11.86
CA GLU A 23 3.40 18.77 12.13
C GLU A 23 4.19 18.20 10.96
N VAL A 24 3.80 17.03 10.41
CA VAL A 24 4.51 16.45 9.26
C VAL A 24 4.38 17.31 8.00
N GLU A 25 3.27 18.02 7.82
CA GLU A 25 3.16 19.01 6.75
C GLU A 25 4.19 20.15 6.93
N ARG A 26 4.38 20.65 8.17
CA ARG A 26 5.39 21.68 8.46
C ARG A 26 6.82 21.16 8.30
N LEU A 27 7.06 19.92 8.68
CA LEU A 27 8.36 19.26 8.54
C LEU A 27 8.75 18.96 7.08
N GLY A 28 7.84 19.12 6.12
CA GLY A 28 8.14 18.94 4.70
C GLY A 28 7.93 17.50 4.19
N TYR A 29 7.14 16.70 4.88
CA TYR A 29 6.71 15.41 4.34
C TYR A 29 5.97 15.61 3.02
N ASP A 30 6.23 14.72 2.06
CA ASP A 30 5.61 14.76 0.73
C ASP A 30 4.13 14.37 0.76
N SER A 31 3.77 13.38 1.59
CA SER A 31 2.42 12.83 1.55
C SER A 31 2.00 12.13 2.84
N ILE A 32 0.66 12.02 3.04
CA ILE A 32 0.02 11.25 4.12
C ILE A 32 -0.92 10.22 3.50
N TRP A 33 -0.93 9.01 4.07
CA TRP A 33 -1.66 7.88 3.52
C TRP A 33 -2.56 7.21 4.56
N SER A 34 -3.85 7.04 4.21
CA SER A 34 -4.83 6.33 5.01
C SER A 34 -5.00 4.90 4.52
N ALA A 35 -5.20 3.97 5.45
CA ALA A 35 -5.37 2.54 5.18
C ALA A 35 -6.83 2.10 5.32
N GLU A 36 -7.17 1.00 4.64
CA GLU A 36 -8.48 0.36 4.70
C GLU A 36 -8.32 -1.16 4.83
N SER A 37 -9.14 -1.76 5.69
CA SER A 37 -9.26 -3.22 5.80
C SER A 37 -10.72 -3.59 6.11
N TYR A 38 -11.04 -3.87 7.37
CA TYR A 38 -12.40 -4.10 7.89
C TYR A 38 -12.67 -3.23 9.14
N GLY A 39 -12.13 -2.02 9.13
CA GLY A 39 -12.29 -0.96 10.12
C GLY A 39 -12.79 0.33 9.45
N SER A 40 -12.04 1.44 9.60
CA SER A 40 -12.31 2.67 8.85
C SER A 40 -12.04 2.48 7.36
N ASP A 41 -12.81 3.18 6.51
CA ASP A 41 -12.49 3.31 5.10
C ASP A 41 -11.26 4.22 4.89
N ALA A 42 -10.66 4.15 3.70
CA ALA A 42 -9.48 4.95 3.40
C ALA A 42 -9.81 6.35 2.88
N VAL A 43 -10.99 6.58 2.37
CA VAL A 43 -11.41 7.80 1.66
C VAL A 43 -11.77 8.92 2.62
N THR A 44 -12.59 8.60 3.63
CA THR A 44 -13.10 9.60 4.60
C THR A 44 -11.98 10.30 5.37
N PRO A 45 -10.97 9.59 5.93
CA PRO A 45 -9.84 10.26 6.58
C PRO A 45 -9.00 11.10 5.61
N VAL A 46 -8.80 10.65 4.38
CA VAL A 46 -8.08 11.40 3.35
C VAL A 46 -8.81 12.70 3.00
N ALA A 47 -10.14 12.65 2.83
CA ALA A 47 -10.94 13.85 2.55
C ALA A 47 -10.86 14.87 3.70
N TRP A 48 -10.94 14.39 4.94
CA TRP A 48 -10.83 15.23 6.13
C TRP A 48 -9.46 15.92 6.21
N ILE A 49 -8.38 15.18 6.02
CA ILE A 49 -7.01 15.73 6.03
C ILE A 49 -6.81 16.71 4.88
N ALA A 50 -7.29 16.38 3.68
CA ALA A 50 -7.17 17.24 2.51
C ALA A 50 -7.83 18.61 2.73
N ALA A 51 -8.96 18.66 3.45
CA ALA A 51 -9.68 19.89 3.78
C ALA A 51 -8.95 20.76 4.84
N LEU A 52 -8.13 20.13 5.69
CA LEU A 52 -7.45 20.79 6.82
C LEU A 52 -5.94 21.01 6.59
N THR A 53 -5.45 20.69 5.40
CA THR A 53 -4.05 20.87 4.97
C THR A 53 -3.97 21.63 3.65
N THR A 54 -2.82 22.21 3.32
CA THR A 54 -2.70 23.07 2.13
C THR A 54 -1.64 22.63 1.14
N ARG A 55 -0.63 21.88 1.55
CA ARG A 55 0.55 21.53 0.74
C ARG A 55 0.79 20.04 0.62
N ILE A 56 0.62 19.29 1.72
CA ILE A 56 0.93 17.87 1.75
C ILE A 56 -0.02 17.09 0.83
N ASN A 57 0.54 16.17 0.05
CA ASN A 57 -0.28 15.26 -0.74
C ASN A 57 -0.99 14.26 0.17
N VAL A 58 -2.14 13.78 -0.27
CA VAL A 58 -2.95 12.82 0.46
C VAL A 58 -3.23 11.60 -0.41
N GLY A 59 -3.23 10.42 0.17
CA GLY A 59 -3.41 9.20 -0.59
C GLY A 59 -4.04 8.05 0.18
N THR A 60 -4.50 7.06 -0.55
CA THR A 60 -5.03 5.82 0.01
C THR A 60 -3.98 4.71 -0.02
N ARG A 61 -3.82 3.99 1.09
CA ARG A 61 -2.89 2.87 1.20
C ARG A 61 -3.55 1.70 1.94
N ILE A 62 -4.40 1.07 1.29
CA ILE A 62 -4.92 1.15 -0.07
C ILE A 62 -6.46 1.26 -0.04
N MET A 63 -7.09 1.75 -1.09
CA MET A 63 -8.50 1.45 -1.35
C MET A 63 -8.59 0.01 -1.86
N GLN A 64 -9.46 -0.78 -1.25
CA GLN A 64 -9.69 -2.16 -1.67
C GLN A 64 -10.55 -2.20 -2.94
N MET A 65 -10.03 -2.85 -3.99
CA MET A 65 -10.78 -2.97 -5.25
C MET A 65 -12.08 -3.77 -5.11
N ALA A 66 -12.14 -4.71 -4.17
CA ALA A 66 -13.36 -5.48 -3.90
C ALA A 66 -14.48 -4.67 -3.25
N ALA A 67 -14.15 -3.57 -2.56
CA ALA A 67 -15.11 -2.74 -1.86
C ALA A 67 -15.87 -1.76 -2.78
N ARG A 68 -15.35 -1.49 -3.98
CA ARG A 68 -15.88 -0.44 -4.88
C ARG A 68 -15.79 -0.87 -6.35
N THR A 69 -16.74 -0.44 -7.17
CA THR A 69 -16.60 -0.58 -8.62
C THR A 69 -15.48 0.34 -9.15
N PRO A 70 -14.83 0.00 -10.28
CA PRO A 70 -13.81 0.87 -10.87
C PRO A 70 -14.37 2.27 -11.23
N ALA A 71 -15.65 2.36 -11.63
CA ALA A 71 -16.30 3.63 -11.91
C ALA A 71 -16.47 4.49 -10.63
N ALA A 72 -16.94 3.90 -9.52
CA ALA A 72 -17.03 4.59 -8.24
C ALA A 72 -15.66 5.06 -7.75
N THR A 73 -14.63 4.23 -7.91
CA THR A 73 -13.25 4.60 -7.57
C THR A 73 -12.73 5.78 -8.39
N ALA A 74 -12.97 5.78 -9.70
CA ALA A 74 -12.59 6.92 -10.55
C ALA A 74 -13.33 8.21 -10.15
N MET A 75 -14.64 8.13 -9.87
CA MET A 75 -15.41 9.27 -9.37
C MET A 75 -14.85 9.82 -8.06
N THR A 76 -14.57 8.94 -7.10
CA THR A 76 -13.95 9.31 -5.81
C THR A 76 -12.59 9.97 -6.01
N ALA A 77 -11.74 9.38 -6.85
CA ALA A 77 -10.40 9.91 -7.12
C ALA A 77 -10.45 11.31 -7.76
N MET A 78 -11.28 11.51 -8.76
CA MET A 78 -11.48 12.82 -9.41
C MET A 78 -12.03 13.86 -8.43
N THR A 79 -12.96 13.47 -7.56
CA THR A 79 -13.55 14.37 -6.57
C THR A 79 -12.50 14.80 -5.55
N LEU A 80 -11.76 13.85 -4.98
CA LEU A 80 -10.69 14.15 -4.01
C LEU A 80 -9.57 14.98 -4.64
N ASP A 81 -9.18 14.67 -5.87
CA ASP A 81 -8.14 15.42 -6.58
C ASP A 81 -8.56 16.87 -6.81
N GLY A 82 -9.81 17.10 -7.24
CA GLY A 82 -10.37 18.45 -7.41
C GLY A 82 -10.47 19.22 -6.08
N LEU A 83 -11.03 18.60 -5.04
CA LEU A 83 -11.18 19.23 -3.72
C LEU A 83 -9.83 19.51 -3.04
N SER A 84 -8.83 18.70 -3.30
CA SER A 84 -7.47 18.88 -2.75
C SER A 84 -6.55 19.72 -3.64
N SER A 85 -7.04 20.31 -4.72
CA SER A 85 -6.24 21.09 -5.68
C SER A 85 -5.08 20.27 -6.28
N GLY A 86 -5.35 19.05 -6.71
CA GLY A 86 -4.39 18.16 -7.39
C GLY A 86 -3.43 17.40 -6.45
N ARG A 87 -3.71 17.36 -5.14
CA ARG A 87 -2.84 16.69 -4.15
C ARG A 87 -3.19 15.23 -3.91
N PHE A 88 -4.24 14.69 -4.55
CA PHE A 88 -4.66 13.31 -4.30
C PHE A 88 -3.84 12.29 -5.10
N ARG A 89 -3.55 11.16 -4.47
CA ARG A 89 -2.88 9.99 -5.04
C ARG A 89 -3.68 8.74 -4.75
N LEU A 90 -4.01 7.98 -5.79
CA LEU A 90 -4.85 6.79 -5.69
C LEU A 90 -4.01 5.54 -5.47
N GLY A 91 -3.99 5.02 -4.25
CA GLY A 91 -3.39 3.72 -3.95
C GLY A 91 -4.45 2.62 -3.91
N LEU A 92 -4.25 1.56 -4.68
CA LEU A 92 -5.15 0.43 -4.85
C LEU A 92 -4.51 -0.90 -4.44
N GLY A 93 -5.32 -1.84 -3.98
CA GLY A 93 -4.87 -3.19 -3.67
C GLY A 93 -5.98 -4.22 -3.70
N VAL A 94 -5.58 -5.48 -3.84
CA VAL A 94 -6.51 -6.61 -3.96
C VAL A 94 -7.04 -7.08 -2.61
N SER A 95 -6.38 -6.75 -1.51
CA SER A 95 -6.61 -7.34 -0.18
C SER A 95 -6.34 -8.86 -0.13
N GLY A 96 -6.68 -9.53 0.97
CA GLY A 96 -6.61 -10.99 1.10
C GLY A 96 -7.96 -11.65 0.87
N PRO A 97 -7.98 -12.95 0.52
CA PRO A 97 -9.24 -13.67 0.30
C PRO A 97 -10.17 -13.64 1.51
N GLN A 98 -9.63 -13.66 2.74
CA GLN A 98 -10.41 -13.60 3.96
C GLN A 98 -11.23 -12.30 4.08
N VAL A 99 -10.69 -11.17 3.62
CA VAL A 99 -11.39 -9.89 3.64
C VAL A 99 -12.31 -9.77 2.42
N VAL A 100 -11.84 -10.17 1.24
CA VAL A 100 -12.63 -10.07 0.00
C VAL A 100 -13.89 -10.95 0.08
N GLU A 101 -13.75 -12.20 0.48
CA GLU A 101 -14.85 -13.15 0.56
C GLU A 101 -15.63 -13.01 1.87
N GLY A 102 -14.91 -12.89 3.01
CA GLY A 102 -15.52 -12.90 4.33
C GLY A 102 -16.15 -11.57 4.76
N TRP A 103 -15.65 -10.44 4.28
CA TRP A 103 -16.16 -9.11 4.65
C TRP A 103 -16.94 -8.43 3.54
N HIS A 104 -16.41 -8.46 2.32
CA HIS A 104 -17.07 -7.81 1.17
C HIS A 104 -18.04 -8.71 0.43
N GLY A 105 -18.07 -10.02 0.71
CA GLY A 105 -18.95 -10.98 0.04
C GLY A 105 -18.70 -11.09 -1.47
N GLN A 106 -17.46 -10.82 -1.91
CA GLN A 106 -17.07 -10.86 -3.31
C GLN A 106 -16.14 -12.04 -3.59
N PRO A 107 -16.21 -12.68 -4.75
CA PRO A 107 -15.27 -13.74 -5.09
C PRO A 107 -13.84 -13.17 -5.19
N PHE A 108 -12.85 -13.85 -4.59
CA PHE A 108 -11.44 -13.45 -4.74
C PHE A 108 -10.96 -13.61 -6.19
N GLY A 109 -11.31 -14.71 -6.85
CA GLY A 109 -11.13 -14.93 -8.27
C GLY A 109 -9.68 -14.87 -8.76
N ARG A 110 -9.46 -14.17 -9.87
CA ARG A 110 -8.14 -13.99 -10.51
C ARG A 110 -7.61 -12.57 -10.28
N PRO A 111 -6.93 -12.29 -9.17
CA PRO A 111 -6.62 -10.93 -8.73
C PRO A 111 -5.73 -10.16 -9.72
N LEU A 112 -4.78 -10.80 -10.41
CA LEU A 112 -3.92 -10.13 -11.40
C LEU A 112 -4.72 -9.59 -12.59
N ARG A 113 -5.60 -10.40 -13.15
CA ARG A 113 -6.45 -10.00 -14.27
C ARG A 113 -7.43 -8.92 -13.84
N ARG A 114 -8.11 -9.13 -12.72
CA ARG A 114 -9.04 -8.13 -12.16
C ARG A 114 -8.36 -6.78 -11.93
N THR A 115 -7.14 -6.77 -11.39
CA THR A 115 -6.38 -5.54 -11.19
C THR A 115 -6.10 -4.82 -12.51
N ARG A 116 -5.69 -5.57 -13.54
CA ARG A 116 -5.44 -5.01 -14.87
C ARG A 116 -6.68 -4.35 -15.46
N GLU A 117 -7.80 -5.05 -15.47
CA GLU A 117 -9.07 -4.53 -15.97
C GLU A 117 -9.54 -3.32 -15.16
N TYR A 118 -9.45 -3.40 -13.82
CA TYR A 118 -9.84 -2.33 -12.91
C TYR A 118 -9.07 -1.03 -13.19
N VAL A 119 -7.75 -1.11 -13.26
CA VAL A 119 -6.89 0.06 -13.53
C VAL A 119 -7.14 0.60 -14.94
N ALA A 120 -7.32 -0.27 -15.93
CA ALA A 120 -7.63 0.15 -17.30
C ALA A 120 -8.95 0.92 -17.38
N ILE A 121 -9.99 0.49 -16.66
CA ILE A 121 -11.29 1.18 -16.56
C ILE A 121 -11.10 2.54 -15.87
N VAL A 122 -10.43 2.59 -14.72
CA VAL A 122 -10.16 3.85 -14.01
C VAL A 122 -9.42 4.84 -14.92
N ARG A 123 -8.35 4.40 -15.60
CA ARG A 123 -7.59 5.23 -16.55
C ARG A 123 -8.46 5.72 -17.72
N SER A 124 -9.35 4.86 -18.26
CA SER A 124 -10.27 5.24 -19.34
C SER A 124 -11.23 6.35 -18.91
N ILE A 125 -11.77 6.26 -17.68
CA ILE A 125 -12.64 7.29 -17.11
C ILE A 125 -11.89 8.61 -16.91
N LEU A 126 -10.66 8.56 -16.37
CA LEU A 126 -9.81 9.73 -16.14
C LEU A 126 -9.48 10.45 -17.46
N ARG A 127 -9.11 9.72 -18.52
CA ARG A 127 -8.82 10.30 -19.83
C ARG A 127 -10.05 10.92 -20.50
N ARG A 128 -11.22 10.38 -20.21
CA ARG A 128 -12.50 10.93 -20.70
C ARG A 128 -12.56 11.13 -22.23
N GLU A 129 -11.84 10.35 -23.01
CA GLU A 129 -11.80 10.47 -24.48
C GLU A 129 -13.15 10.14 -25.12
N LYS A 130 -13.77 9.03 -24.68
CA LYS A 130 -15.06 8.51 -25.17
C LYS A 130 -15.94 8.01 -24.03
N PRO A 131 -17.24 7.74 -24.25
CA PRO A 131 -18.07 7.01 -23.30
C PRO A 131 -17.41 5.69 -22.89
N LEU A 132 -17.58 5.30 -21.62
CA LEU A 132 -16.93 4.13 -21.06
C LEU A 132 -17.53 2.85 -21.63
N GLU A 133 -16.69 2.07 -22.28
CA GLU A 133 -16.96 0.70 -22.65
C GLU A 133 -15.80 -0.18 -22.22
N HIS A 134 -16.11 -1.34 -21.61
CA HIS A 134 -15.13 -2.36 -21.27
C HIS A 134 -15.74 -3.74 -21.43
N ARG A 135 -15.03 -4.62 -22.11
CA ARG A 135 -15.44 -6.02 -22.34
C ARG A 135 -14.32 -6.92 -21.87
N GLY A 136 -14.28 -7.14 -20.56
CA GLY A 136 -13.32 -8.03 -19.90
C GLY A 136 -14.01 -9.29 -19.37
N GLU A 137 -13.21 -10.13 -18.74
CA GLU A 137 -13.72 -11.33 -18.08
C GLU A 137 -14.18 -11.05 -16.64
N ASP A 138 -13.60 -10.04 -15.97
CA ASP A 138 -13.98 -9.65 -14.62
C ASP A 138 -14.93 -8.44 -14.60
N TYR A 139 -14.92 -7.60 -15.65
CA TYR A 139 -15.78 -6.43 -15.77
C TYR A 139 -16.38 -6.32 -17.18
N GLN A 140 -17.70 -6.07 -17.24
CA GLN A 140 -18.40 -5.72 -18.47
C GLN A 140 -19.16 -4.39 -18.24
N ILE A 141 -18.85 -3.38 -19.04
CA ILE A 141 -19.46 -2.05 -18.95
C ILE A 141 -19.79 -1.56 -20.37
N PRO A 142 -21.06 -1.30 -20.74
CA PRO A 142 -22.26 -1.57 -19.93
C PRO A 142 -22.44 -3.05 -19.58
N TYR A 143 -23.12 -3.29 -18.47
CA TYR A 143 -23.43 -4.66 -18.04
C TYR A 143 -24.33 -5.37 -19.05
N ALA A 144 -23.98 -6.60 -19.41
CA ALA A 144 -24.67 -7.40 -20.43
C ALA A 144 -24.94 -8.85 -19.97
N GLY A 145 -25.09 -9.06 -18.64
CA GLY A 145 -25.44 -10.37 -18.08
C GLY A 145 -26.86 -10.78 -18.37
N SER A 146 -27.22 -12.02 -18.05
CA SER A 146 -28.56 -12.58 -18.32
C SER A 146 -29.70 -11.87 -17.58
N ASP A 147 -29.40 -11.15 -16.50
CA ASP A 147 -30.31 -10.34 -15.70
C ASP A 147 -30.27 -8.83 -16.05
N ALA A 148 -29.58 -8.46 -17.14
CA ALA A 148 -29.53 -7.09 -17.60
C ALA A 148 -30.92 -6.60 -18.10
N THR A 149 -31.27 -5.36 -17.77
CA THR A 149 -32.51 -4.72 -18.24
C THR A 149 -32.50 -4.37 -19.74
N GLY A 150 -31.32 -4.40 -20.39
CA GLY A 150 -31.11 -3.93 -21.75
C GLY A 150 -31.10 -2.40 -21.91
N LEU A 151 -31.27 -1.64 -20.83
CA LEU A 151 -31.28 -0.16 -20.85
C LEU A 151 -29.92 0.47 -20.61
N GLY A 152 -28.92 -0.35 -20.24
CA GLY A 152 -27.53 0.09 -20.02
C GLY A 152 -26.92 0.64 -21.31
N LYS A 153 -26.36 1.85 -21.23
CA LYS A 153 -25.63 2.49 -22.34
C LYS A 153 -24.30 3.04 -21.86
N PRO A 154 -23.31 3.16 -22.75
CA PRO A 154 -22.03 3.79 -22.41
C PRO A 154 -22.23 5.21 -21.91
N LEU A 155 -21.66 5.54 -20.75
CA LEU A 155 -21.71 6.86 -20.15
C LEU A 155 -20.32 7.48 -20.11
N LYS A 156 -20.27 8.80 -20.14
CA LYS A 156 -19.05 9.61 -20.02
C LYS A 156 -19.15 10.43 -18.74
N SER A 157 -18.07 10.45 -17.93
CA SER A 157 -18.06 11.26 -16.70
C SER A 157 -18.40 12.73 -17.01
N ILE A 158 -19.23 13.34 -16.18
CA ILE A 158 -19.51 14.79 -16.26
C ILE A 158 -18.31 15.55 -15.67
N LEU A 159 -17.75 15.04 -14.57
CA LEU A 159 -16.56 15.63 -13.95
C LEU A 159 -15.32 15.44 -14.84
N HIS A 160 -14.56 16.49 -15.01
CA HIS A 160 -13.29 16.47 -15.72
C HIS A 160 -12.16 16.31 -14.69
N GLY A 161 -11.67 15.08 -14.56
CA GLY A 161 -10.50 14.77 -13.73
C GLY A 161 -9.20 14.99 -14.49
N ARG A 162 -8.10 14.92 -13.78
CA ARG A 162 -6.75 14.96 -14.30
C ARG A 162 -6.39 13.59 -14.91
N PRO A 163 -6.07 13.49 -16.22
CA PRO A 163 -5.80 12.21 -16.88
C PRO A 163 -4.58 11.47 -16.30
N ASP A 164 -3.62 12.20 -15.78
CA ASP A 164 -2.35 11.73 -15.20
C ASP A 164 -2.40 11.58 -13.69
N LEU A 165 -3.60 11.52 -13.08
CA LEU A 165 -3.77 11.26 -11.64
C LEU A 165 -2.96 10.01 -11.26
N PRO A 166 -2.01 10.13 -10.29
CA PRO A 166 -1.11 9.02 -9.97
C PRO A 166 -1.84 7.84 -9.36
N ILE A 167 -1.61 6.65 -9.92
CA ILE A 167 -2.13 5.37 -9.42
C ILE A 167 -0.99 4.53 -8.89
N TYR A 168 -1.10 4.11 -7.63
CA TYR A 168 -0.16 3.23 -6.95
C TYR A 168 -0.79 1.86 -6.73
N LEU A 169 -0.01 0.80 -6.86
CA LEU A 169 -0.46 -0.55 -6.55
C LEU A 169 0.33 -1.15 -5.38
N ALA A 170 -0.40 -1.65 -4.39
CA ALA A 170 0.19 -2.51 -3.36
C ALA A 170 0.41 -3.91 -3.91
N ALA A 171 1.64 -4.39 -3.84
CA ALA A 171 2.02 -5.69 -4.36
C ALA A 171 3.15 -6.31 -3.52
N VAL A 172 3.10 -7.64 -3.34
CA VAL A 172 4.07 -8.38 -2.51
C VAL A 172 4.85 -9.40 -3.34
N GLY A 173 4.20 -10.22 -4.15
CA GLY A 173 4.84 -11.29 -4.92
C GLY A 173 5.32 -10.84 -6.32
N PRO A 174 6.19 -11.63 -6.98
CA PRO A 174 6.85 -11.24 -8.23
C PRO A 174 5.88 -10.84 -9.34
N LYS A 175 4.80 -11.61 -9.56
CA LYS A 175 3.82 -11.31 -10.61
C LYS A 175 3.02 -10.04 -10.33
N ASN A 176 2.69 -9.77 -9.06
CA ASN A 176 1.98 -8.55 -8.68
C ASN A 176 2.88 -7.32 -8.79
N VAL A 177 4.16 -7.43 -8.39
CA VAL A 177 5.14 -6.34 -8.51
C VAL A 177 5.41 -6.03 -9.98
N ALA A 178 5.58 -7.04 -10.83
CA ALA A 178 5.69 -6.86 -12.27
C ALA A 178 4.45 -6.16 -12.85
N LEU A 179 3.25 -6.58 -12.44
CA LEU A 179 2.01 -5.91 -12.87
C LEU A 179 1.96 -4.44 -12.41
N ALA A 180 2.38 -4.14 -11.19
CA ALA A 180 2.45 -2.74 -10.72
C ALA A 180 3.39 -1.90 -11.60
N ALA A 181 4.58 -2.41 -11.92
CA ALA A 181 5.52 -1.74 -12.81
C ALA A 181 4.98 -1.56 -14.24
N GLU A 182 4.16 -2.51 -14.70
CA GLU A 182 3.56 -2.46 -16.05
C GLU A 182 2.46 -1.40 -16.17
N ILE A 183 1.56 -1.26 -15.19
CA ILE A 183 0.31 -0.49 -15.37
C ILE A 183 0.15 0.71 -14.44
N ALA A 184 0.98 0.85 -13.39
CA ALA A 184 0.87 1.91 -12.39
C ALA A 184 1.97 2.96 -12.50
N ASP A 185 1.88 4.01 -11.67
CA ASP A 185 2.88 5.08 -11.55
C ASP A 185 3.76 4.89 -10.31
N GLY A 186 3.39 3.97 -9.43
CA GLY A 186 4.17 3.61 -8.27
C GLY A 186 3.78 2.27 -7.67
N TRP A 187 4.66 1.76 -6.85
CA TRP A 187 4.53 0.51 -6.12
C TRP A 187 4.64 0.74 -4.62
N ILE A 188 3.69 0.17 -3.87
CA ILE A 188 3.66 0.20 -2.41
C ILE A 188 3.98 -1.20 -1.88
N PRO A 189 5.25 -1.53 -1.63
CA PRO A 189 5.61 -2.81 -1.01
C PRO A 189 5.29 -2.86 0.48
N THR A 190 5.03 -4.06 0.96
CA THR A 190 5.01 -4.39 2.38
C THR A 190 6.22 -5.27 2.68
N PHE A 191 6.92 -5.02 3.79
CA PHE A 191 8.14 -5.73 4.18
C PHE A 191 9.24 -5.70 3.11
N PHE A 192 9.45 -4.53 2.52
CA PHE A 192 10.58 -4.31 1.62
C PHE A 192 11.89 -4.48 2.39
N SER A 193 12.83 -5.23 1.83
CA SER A 193 14.16 -5.41 2.39
C SER A 193 15.21 -4.72 1.51
N VAL A 194 16.00 -3.83 2.11
CA VAL A 194 17.11 -3.18 1.42
C VAL A 194 18.19 -4.16 1.00
N ARG A 195 18.31 -5.30 1.70
CA ARG A 195 19.27 -6.38 1.40
C ARG A 195 18.87 -7.22 0.19
N ARG A 196 17.60 -7.13 -0.23
CA ARG A 196 17.02 -7.92 -1.34
C ARG A 196 16.67 -7.07 -2.57
N THR A 197 17.28 -5.91 -2.73
CA THR A 197 17.00 -4.96 -3.81
C THR A 197 17.18 -5.54 -5.21
N LYS A 198 18.14 -6.46 -5.40
CA LYS A 198 18.34 -7.15 -6.69
C LYS A 198 17.07 -7.90 -7.11
N MET A 199 16.48 -8.68 -6.20
CA MET A 199 15.25 -9.43 -6.45
C MET A 199 14.09 -8.50 -6.85
N PHE A 200 13.91 -7.39 -6.14
CA PHE A 200 12.84 -6.43 -6.47
C PHE A 200 13.07 -5.72 -7.79
N ARG A 201 14.32 -5.37 -8.12
CA ARG A 201 14.67 -4.78 -9.42
C ARG A 201 14.35 -5.73 -10.57
N GLU A 202 14.63 -7.01 -10.44
CA GLU A 202 14.29 -8.03 -11.45
C GLU A 202 12.77 -8.10 -11.66
N TRP A 203 11.97 -8.07 -10.60
CA TRP A 203 10.52 -8.08 -10.70
C TRP A 203 9.96 -6.80 -11.35
N LEU A 204 10.47 -5.63 -10.96
CA LEU A 204 10.08 -4.36 -11.58
C LEU A 204 10.49 -4.30 -13.06
N GLN A 205 11.70 -4.76 -13.38
CA GLN A 205 12.19 -4.80 -14.77
C GLN A 205 11.33 -5.67 -15.68
N ALA A 206 10.84 -6.80 -15.18
CA ALA A 206 9.89 -7.64 -15.93
C ALA A 206 8.61 -6.86 -16.29
N GLY A 207 8.09 -6.05 -15.37
CA GLY A 207 6.92 -5.19 -15.61
C GLY A 207 7.22 -4.03 -16.56
N PHE A 208 8.35 -3.35 -16.41
CA PHE A 208 8.76 -2.27 -17.32
C PHE A 208 8.97 -2.79 -18.75
N SER A 209 9.53 -3.99 -18.90
CA SER A 209 9.65 -4.63 -20.22
C SER A 209 8.29 -4.93 -20.85
N ALA A 210 7.30 -5.38 -20.06
CA ALA A 210 5.93 -5.60 -20.53
C ALA A 210 5.20 -4.28 -20.87
N ARG A 211 5.53 -3.18 -20.20
CA ARG A 211 5.03 -1.82 -20.52
C ARG A 211 5.61 -1.26 -21.81
N GLY A 212 6.73 -1.79 -22.28
CA GLY A 212 7.48 -1.31 -23.44
C GLY A 212 8.66 -0.40 -23.09
N ALA A 213 8.61 0.31 -21.97
CA ALA A 213 9.73 1.11 -21.44
C ALA A 213 9.50 1.41 -19.95
N ALA A 214 10.57 1.63 -19.20
CA ALA A 214 10.45 2.22 -17.86
C ALA A 214 9.87 3.64 -17.96
N PRO A 215 8.89 4.01 -17.14
CA PRO A 215 8.40 5.37 -17.13
C PRO A 215 9.49 6.31 -16.60
N PRO A 216 9.48 7.61 -17.01
CA PRO A 216 10.48 8.57 -16.56
C PRO A 216 10.50 8.76 -15.05
N THR A 217 9.37 8.51 -14.40
CA THR A 217 9.23 8.51 -12.95
C THR A 217 8.40 7.30 -12.53
N PHE A 218 8.93 6.50 -11.62
CA PHE A 218 8.19 5.42 -10.96
C PHE A 218 8.49 5.45 -9.47
N ASP A 219 7.46 5.59 -8.65
CA ASP A 219 7.63 5.72 -7.21
C ASP A 219 7.69 4.34 -6.54
N VAL A 220 8.80 4.05 -5.89
CA VAL A 220 8.95 2.88 -5.01
C VAL A 220 8.79 3.37 -3.57
N MET A 221 7.63 3.08 -2.98
CA MET A 221 7.22 3.66 -1.71
C MET A 221 6.93 2.58 -0.65
N PRO A 222 7.95 1.97 -0.06
CA PRO A 222 7.79 1.03 1.04
C PRO A 222 7.30 1.73 2.31
N MET A 223 6.45 1.00 3.04
CA MET A 223 6.16 1.35 4.42
C MET A 223 7.20 0.71 5.33
N VAL A 224 7.79 1.50 6.22
CA VAL A 224 8.78 1.08 7.20
C VAL A 224 8.31 1.46 8.61
N ALA A 225 8.39 0.51 9.55
CA ALA A 225 8.25 0.81 10.96
C ALA A 225 9.51 1.55 11.44
N VAL A 226 9.33 2.69 12.09
CA VAL A 226 10.42 3.47 12.69
C VAL A 226 10.17 3.55 14.19
N VAL A 227 11.11 3.00 14.97
CA VAL A 227 11.04 2.96 16.44
C VAL A 227 12.33 3.53 17.01
N VAL A 228 12.22 4.73 17.56
CA VAL A 228 13.36 5.46 18.14
C VAL A 228 13.50 5.13 19.62
N GLY A 229 14.65 4.67 20.06
CA GLY A 229 14.93 4.36 21.47
C GLY A 229 16.35 3.84 21.65
N ASP A 230 16.88 3.96 22.86
CA ASP A 230 18.26 3.58 23.15
C ASP A 230 18.43 2.05 23.24
N ASP A 231 17.42 1.33 23.71
CA ASP A 231 17.39 -0.13 23.76
C ASP A 231 16.90 -0.70 22.43
N VAL A 232 17.84 -1.20 21.63
CA VAL A 232 17.56 -1.77 20.30
C VAL A 232 16.65 -3.00 20.39
N ASP A 233 16.79 -3.83 21.40
CA ASP A 233 16.02 -5.06 21.52
C ASP A 233 14.57 -4.76 21.94
N ALA A 234 14.35 -3.76 22.80
CA ALA A 234 13.02 -3.25 23.09
C ALA A 234 12.36 -2.63 21.84
N CYS A 235 13.10 -1.87 21.04
CA CYS A 235 12.62 -1.34 19.77
C CYS A 235 12.21 -2.45 18.79
N ARG A 236 13.03 -3.49 18.63
CA ARG A 236 12.72 -4.66 17.79
C ARG A 236 11.49 -5.40 18.28
N ALA A 237 11.36 -5.62 19.61
CA ALA A 237 10.23 -6.32 20.21
C ALA A 237 8.90 -5.66 19.84
N SER A 238 8.82 -4.33 19.80
CA SER A 238 7.61 -3.59 19.41
C SER A 238 7.17 -3.85 17.96
N VAL A 239 8.10 -4.23 17.07
CA VAL A 239 7.81 -4.54 15.66
C VAL A 239 7.42 -6.01 15.47
N LYS A 240 7.91 -6.91 16.33
CA LYS A 240 7.69 -8.37 16.20
C LYS A 240 6.23 -8.77 16.22
N ALA A 241 5.40 -8.13 17.04
CA ALA A 241 3.96 -8.40 17.10
C ALA A 241 3.29 -8.24 15.71
N ARG A 242 3.64 -7.17 15.00
CA ARG A 242 3.13 -6.93 13.65
C ARG A 242 3.66 -7.96 12.65
N LEU A 243 4.95 -8.27 12.69
CA LEU A 243 5.54 -9.29 11.82
C LEU A 243 4.90 -10.66 12.05
N ALA A 244 4.69 -11.06 13.31
CA ALA A 244 4.02 -12.31 13.65
C ALA A 244 2.58 -12.37 13.14
N LEU A 245 1.82 -11.27 13.24
CA LEU A 245 0.47 -11.19 12.65
C LEU A 245 0.50 -11.42 11.14
N TYR A 246 1.38 -10.75 10.42
CA TYR A 246 1.41 -10.84 8.96
C TYR A 246 1.97 -12.18 8.48
N VAL A 247 3.12 -12.59 8.99
CA VAL A 247 3.77 -13.86 8.60
C VAL A 247 2.97 -15.07 9.08
N GLY A 248 2.35 -14.98 10.27
CA GLY A 248 1.61 -16.07 10.89
C GLY A 248 0.11 -16.07 10.58
N GLY A 249 -0.56 -14.92 10.68
CA GLY A 249 -2.02 -14.84 10.76
C GLY A 249 -2.75 -14.32 9.52
N MET A 250 -2.07 -13.66 8.57
CA MET A 250 -2.73 -13.01 7.42
C MET A 250 -2.96 -13.96 6.23
N GLY A 251 -3.02 -15.25 6.47
CA GLY A 251 -3.33 -16.26 5.47
C GLY A 251 -3.25 -17.69 6.00
N ALA A 252 -3.87 -18.63 5.29
CA ALA A 252 -3.75 -20.04 5.59
C ALA A 252 -2.36 -20.58 5.24
N ARG A 253 -2.01 -21.77 5.76
CA ARG A 253 -0.76 -22.45 5.40
C ARG A 253 -0.69 -22.67 3.88
N GLY A 254 0.45 -22.29 3.27
CA GLY A 254 0.67 -22.35 1.81
C GLY A 254 -0.12 -21.30 1.01
N ARG A 255 -0.79 -20.36 1.67
CA ARG A 255 -1.55 -19.26 1.04
C ARG A 255 -1.42 -17.96 1.83
N ASN A 256 -0.21 -17.63 2.27
CA ASN A 256 0.09 -16.40 2.97
C ASN A 256 1.24 -15.69 2.25
N PHE A 257 0.92 -14.62 1.54
CA PHE A 257 1.90 -13.83 0.76
C PHE A 257 3.04 -13.26 1.61
N TYR A 258 2.79 -12.97 2.88
CA TYR A 258 3.79 -12.41 3.80
C TYR A 258 4.70 -13.50 4.38
N ASN A 259 4.19 -14.71 4.55
CA ASN A 259 5.00 -15.87 4.88
C ASN A 259 5.92 -16.20 3.70
N ASP A 260 5.38 -16.23 2.48
CA ASP A 260 6.14 -16.48 1.26
C ASP A 260 7.28 -15.47 1.06
N ILE A 261 7.09 -14.17 1.40
CA ILE A 261 8.15 -13.17 1.27
C ILE A 261 9.24 -13.38 2.34
N ALA A 262 8.89 -13.75 3.57
CA ALA A 262 9.85 -14.10 4.61
C ALA A 262 10.68 -15.32 4.21
N CYS A 263 10.06 -16.35 3.62
CA CYS A 263 10.77 -17.49 3.05
C CYS A 263 11.76 -17.06 1.95
N ARG A 264 11.35 -16.18 1.02
CA ARG A 264 12.24 -15.64 -0.03
C ARG A 264 13.41 -14.85 0.51
N TYR A 265 13.34 -14.37 1.75
CA TYR A 265 14.44 -13.71 2.44
C TYR A 265 15.39 -14.69 3.13
N GLY A 266 15.09 -15.99 3.12
CA GLY A 266 15.90 -17.03 3.73
C GLY A 266 15.50 -17.32 5.19
N TYR A 267 14.26 -16.98 5.57
CA TYR A 267 13.73 -17.23 6.92
C TYR A 267 12.64 -18.33 6.92
N GLU A 268 12.80 -19.38 6.11
CA GLU A 268 11.80 -20.44 5.91
C GLU A 268 11.40 -21.11 7.23
N ASP A 269 12.36 -21.55 8.03
CA ASP A 269 12.10 -22.23 9.31
C ASP A 269 11.42 -21.30 10.31
N ALA A 270 11.85 -20.04 10.39
CA ALA A 270 11.25 -19.04 11.26
C ALA A 270 9.82 -18.70 10.79
N ALA A 271 9.60 -18.51 9.51
CA ALA A 271 8.29 -18.22 8.94
C ALA A 271 7.29 -19.34 9.21
N LYS A 272 7.73 -20.60 9.05
CA LYS A 272 6.93 -21.78 9.40
C LYS A 272 6.60 -21.82 10.90
N LYS A 273 7.60 -21.65 11.77
CA LYS A 273 7.43 -21.64 13.22
C LYS A 273 6.45 -20.56 13.69
N VAL A 274 6.64 -19.33 13.18
CA VAL A 274 5.76 -18.19 13.47
C VAL A 274 4.32 -18.50 13.06
N GLN A 275 4.12 -19.05 11.87
CA GLN A 275 2.78 -19.39 11.39
C GLN A 275 2.12 -20.51 12.21
N ASP A 276 2.87 -21.57 12.53
CA ASP A 276 2.36 -22.68 13.33
C ASP A 276 1.92 -22.21 14.72
N LEU A 277 2.73 -21.40 15.41
CA LEU A 277 2.42 -20.84 16.71
C LEU A 277 1.23 -19.87 16.65
N TYR A 278 1.21 -18.98 15.66
CA TYR A 278 0.15 -17.99 15.54
C TYR A 278 -1.21 -18.63 15.29
N LEU A 279 -1.29 -19.59 14.36
CA LEU A 279 -2.52 -20.33 14.05
C LEU A 279 -2.98 -21.24 15.19
N ALA A 280 -2.06 -21.66 16.07
CA ALA A 280 -2.38 -22.37 17.32
C ALA A 280 -2.85 -21.43 18.45
N GLY A 281 -2.99 -20.10 18.21
CA GLY A 281 -3.38 -19.12 19.21
C GLY A 281 -2.25 -18.68 20.17
N ARG A 282 -1.03 -19.21 20.01
CA ARG A 282 0.16 -18.95 20.82
C ARG A 282 0.88 -17.68 20.34
N LYS A 283 0.17 -16.54 20.37
CA LYS A 283 0.62 -15.29 19.74
C LYS A 283 1.93 -14.76 20.33
N ALA A 284 2.07 -14.73 21.64
CA ALA A 284 3.29 -14.25 22.29
C ALA A 284 4.52 -15.08 21.90
N GLU A 285 4.36 -16.39 21.74
CA GLU A 285 5.45 -17.26 21.30
C GLU A 285 5.76 -17.10 19.81
N ALA A 286 4.72 -16.81 19.00
CA ALA A 286 4.91 -16.46 17.59
C ALA A 286 5.71 -15.15 17.44
N GLU A 287 5.43 -14.15 18.28
CA GLU A 287 6.17 -12.88 18.33
C GLU A 287 7.64 -13.12 18.73
N ALA A 288 7.87 -13.90 19.77
CA ALA A 288 9.22 -14.27 20.21
C ALA A 288 10.00 -15.08 19.16
N ALA A 289 9.29 -15.83 18.30
CA ALA A 289 9.93 -16.62 17.24
C ALA A 289 10.33 -15.77 16.00
N VAL A 290 9.93 -14.50 15.91
CA VAL A 290 10.37 -13.60 14.82
C VAL A 290 11.86 -13.27 15.01
N PRO A 291 12.73 -13.58 14.03
CA PRO A 291 14.16 -13.28 14.12
C PRO A 291 14.44 -11.77 14.08
N ASP A 292 15.40 -11.32 14.91
CA ASP A 292 15.87 -9.93 14.90
C ASP A 292 16.41 -9.51 13.55
N GLY A 293 17.09 -10.43 12.84
CA GLY A 293 17.57 -10.19 11.49
C GLY A 293 16.45 -9.85 10.49
N LEU A 294 15.26 -10.49 10.63
CA LEU A 294 14.12 -10.14 9.80
C LEU A 294 13.56 -8.75 10.17
N VAL A 295 13.54 -8.40 11.45
CA VAL A 295 13.14 -7.05 11.89
C VAL A 295 14.07 -5.99 11.29
N ASP A 296 15.39 -6.18 11.40
CA ASP A 296 16.40 -5.26 10.89
C ASP A 296 16.39 -5.12 9.35
N GLU A 297 15.84 -6.11 8.62
CA GLU A 297 15.69 -6.01 7.17
C GLU A 297 14.51 -5.12 6.75
N VAL A 298 13.47 -4.98 7.60
CA VAL A 298 12.18 -4.37 7.20
C VAL A 298 11.75 -3.20 8.09
N ALA A 299 12.55 -2.83 9.08
CA ALA A 299 12.26 -1.75 10.04
C ALA A 299 13.51 -0.94 10.39
N LEU A 300 13.29 0.26 10.91
CA LEU A 300 14.32 1.15 11.43
C LEU A 300 14.15 1.24 12.96
N CYS A 301 14.96 0.48 13.70
CA CYS A 301 14.87 0.35 15.16
C CYS A 301 16.16 0.78 15.86
N GLY A 302 16.06 1.56 16.92
CA GLY A 302 17.18 1.88 17.81
C GLY A 302 17.44 3.37 17.99
N PRO A 303 18.62 3.74 18.49
CA PRO A 303 19.01 5.11 18.70
C PRO A 303 19.17 5.87 17.39
N ARG A 304 19.08 7.19 17.47
CA ARG A 304 19.10 8.11 16.31
C ARG A 304 20.26 7.82 15.34
N GLU A 305 21.46 7.55 15.85
CA GLU A 305 22.63 7.29 15.01
C GLU A 305 22.45 6.01 14.17
N ARG A 306 21.97 4.95 14.79
CA ARG A 306 21.66 3.71 14.08
C ARG A 306 20.57 3.93 13.01
N ILE A 307 19.53 4.70 13.32
CA ILE A 307 18.47 5.03 12.33
C ILE A 307 19.05 5.83 11.17
N ARG A 308 20.00 6.73 11.41
CA ARG A 308 20.70 7.49 10.35
C ARG A 308 21.42 6.55 9.38
N GLU A 309 22.19 5.59 9.90
CA GLU A 309 22.93 4.61 9.11
C GLU A 309 21.96 3.75 8.26
N LEU A 310 20.94 3.19 8.91
CA LEU A 310 19.92 2.41 8.22
C LEU A 310 19.17 3.24 7.15
N ALA A 311 18.80 4.48 7.44
CA ALA A 311 18.12 5.35 6.47
C ALA A 311 19.00 5.65 5.23
N ALA A 312 20.33 5.70 5.40
CA ALA A 312 21.26 5.83 4.29
C ALA A 312 21.24 4.59 3.38
N GLU A 313 21.18 3.38 3.96
CA GLU A 313 21.04 2.14 3.21
C GLU A 313 19.72 2.13 2.41
N TRP A 314 18.60 2.57 3.04
CA TRP A 314 17.31 2.69 2.37
C TRP A 314 17.37 3.67 1.20
N ARG A 315 18.03 4.80 1.36
CA ARG A 315 18.25 5.77 0.26
C ARG A 315 19.03 5.16 -0.91
N ALA A 316 20.07 4.38 -0.63
CA ALA A 316 20.89 3.70 -1.63
C ALA A 316 20.18 2.54 -2.34
N SER A 317 19.10 2.02 -1.78
CA SER A 317 18.37 0.86 -2.31
C SER A 317 17.53 1.13 -3.56
N GLY A 318 17.31 2.41 -3.93
CA GLY A 318 16.43 2.83 -5.02
C GLY A 318 15.00 3.14 -4.57
N VAL A 319 14.75 3.19 -3.26
CA VAL A 319 13.52 3.72 -2.68
C VAL A 319 13.43 5.21 -2.95
N THR A 320 12.32 5.64 -3.55
CA THR A 320 12.10 7.05 -3.92
C THR A 320 11.33 7.82 -2.86
N THR A 321 10.40 7.15 -2.16
CA THR A 321 9.64 7.69 -1.05
C THR A 321 9.63 6.68 0.09
N LEU A 322 10.01 7.06 1.31
CA LEU A 322 9.95 6.20 2.49
C LEU A 322 8.70 6.55 3.31
N MET A 323 7.78 5.60 3.43
CA MET A 323 6.56 5.79 4.19
C MET A 323 6.76 5.36 5.64
N VAL A 324 6.85 6.34 6.52
CA VAL A 324 7.08 6.18 7.96
C VAL A 324 5.82 5.67 8.65
N ALA A 325 5.94 4.56 9.36
CA ALA A 325 4.97 4.05 10.32
C ALA A 325 5.59 4.15 11.72
N GLY A 326 5.22 5.15 12.48
CA GLY A 326 5.78 5.44 13.80
C GLY A 326 5.03 6.57 14.49
N ASP A 327 5.47 6.89 15.68
CA ASP A 327 4.94 7.99 16.49
C ASP A 327 5.50 9.37 16.04
N ARG A 328 5.19 10.39 16.81
CA ARG A 328 5.65 11.76 16.58
C ARG A 328 7.17 11.89 16.67
N LEU A 329 7.82 11.16 17.58
CA LEU A 329 9.27 11.15 17.71
C LEU A 329 9.92 10.55 16.47
N ALA A 330 9.40 9.44 15.97
CA ALA A 330 9.86 8.80 14.73
C ALA A 330 9.70 9.75 13.52
N ALA A 331 8.56 10.44 13.41
CA ALA A 331 8.32 11.38 12.33
C ALA A 331 9.31 12.58 12.35
N ARG A 332 9.58 13.15 13.51
CA ARG A 332 10.58 14.23 13.68
C ARG A 332 12.00 13.73 13.35
N THR A 333 12.38 12.60 13.94
CA THR A 333 13.70 12.01 13.70
C THR A 333 13.94 11.76 12.22
N MET A 334 12.97 11.18 11.52
CA MET A 334 13.10 10.93 10.09
C MET A 334 13.18 12.22 9.26
N ALA A 335 12.41 13.26 9.60
CA ALA A 335 12.53 14.55 8.93
C ALA A 335 13.94 15.13 9.06
N GLU A 336 14.48 15.15 10.26
CA GLU A 336 15.83 15.69 10.55
C GLU A 336 16.97 14.88 9.88
N LEU A 337 16.77 13.58 9.66
CA LEU A 337 17.80 12.69 9.08
C LEU A 337 17.72 12.60 7.55
N VAL A 338 16.57 12.90 6.96
CA VAL A 338 16.30 12.60 5.54
C VAL A 338 16.01 13.84 4.71
N LEU A 339 15.32 14.85 5.27
CA LEU A 339 14.96 16.10 4.58
C LEU A 339 15.99 17.19 4.82
#